data_9a1d6b5da91b38db5d4db70214eb03af
#
_entry.id   9a1d6b5da91b38db5d4db70214eb03af
#
_cell.length_a   1.000
_cell.length_b   1.000
_cell.length_c   1.000
_cell.angle_alpha   90.00
_cell.angle_beta   90.00
_cell.angle_gamma   90.00
#
_symmetry.space_group_name_H-M   'P 1'
#
loop_
_entity.id
_entity.type
_entity.pdbx_description
1 polymer ?
#
loop_
_entity_poly.entity_id
_entity_poly.type
_entity_poly.pdbx_seq_one_letter_code
_entity_poly.pdbx_strand_id
1 'polypeptide(L)'
;MALNVAALAGDILLASGAEIFRVEETINRIAHAYGIDSCDPFVLSSGFFLTADSNSDQNFAWVRHIPLSATRLDRVTAVNQLSREIEHGFYTPEEAYQKLQDIQKMPAKRNLCQILASGVGSGCFCYLFGGDPVDCIVAFIAGLLLYVYLLCVVKGQLSKIATNISGGMFVTFIAVLIYQLGLGHHLSEIIIGSIIPLVPGVAFTNGIRDIADQDYIAGAVRMLDALLVTFSIAMGVGLVMIGYHHFVGGAILP
;
A
#
# COMPACT_ATOMS: atom_id res chain seq x y z
N MET A 1 16.78 -26.48 -1.43
CA MET A 1 16.84 -25.30 -0.56
C MET A 1 16.78 -24.00 -1.37
N ALA A 2 17.56 -23.86 -2.43
CA ALA A 2 17.59 -22.67 -3.29
C ALA A 2 16.19 -22.19 -3.79
N LEU A 3 15.39 -23.10 -4.34
CA LEU A 3 14.01 -22.78 -4.75
C LEU A 3 13.13 -22.26 -3.61
N ASN A 4 13.35 -22.77 -2.39
CA ASN A 4 12.60 -22.30 -1.20
C ASN A 4 12.96 -20.84 -0.88
N VAL A 5 14.22 -20.45 -1.08
CA VAL A 5 14.68 -19.06 -0.91
C VAL A 5 14.02 -18.15 -1.94
N ALA A 6 14.07 -18.54 -3.22
CA ALA A 6 13.47 -17.78 -4.30
C ALA A 6 11.94 -17.62 -4.11
N ALA A 7 11.24 -18.73 -3.79
CA ALA A 7 9.81 -18.72 -3.52
C ALA A 7 9.44 -17.84 -2.31
N LEU A 8 10.20 -17.93 -1.19
CA LEU A 8 9.95 -17.11 -0.01
C LEU A 8 10.19 -15.61 -0.28
N ALA A 9 11.20 -15.28 -1.08
CA ALA A 9 11.42 -13.90 -1.52
C ALA A 9 10.24 -13.37 -2.33
N GLY A 10 9.74 -14.18 -3.28
CA GLY A 10 8.53 -13.87 -4.05
C GLY A 10 7.30 -13.69 -3.17
N ASP A 11 7.07 -14.58 -2.19
CA ASP A 11 5.99 -14.49 -1.21
C ASP A 11 6.03 -13.13 -0.46
N ILE A 12 7.20 -12.75 0.05
CA ILE A 12 7.36 -11.51 0.83
C ILE A 12 7.15 -10.28 -0.06
N LEU A 13 7.71 -10.28 -1.26
CA LEU A 13 7.57 -9.16 -2.20
C LEU A 13 6.11 -8.95 -2.61
N LEU A 14 5.43 -10.02 -3.05
CA LEU A 14 4.05 -9.95 -3.49
C LEU A 14 3.11 -9.56 -2.35
N ALA A 15 3.26 -10.17 -1.17
CA ALA A 15 2.53 -9.80 0.05
C ALA A 15 2.80 -8.35 0.49
N SER A 16 3.93 -7.77 0.10
CA SER A 16 4.32 -6.40 0.44
C SER A 16 3.93 -5.38 -0.64
N GLY A 17 3.23 -5.81 -1.69
CA GLY A 17 2.73 -4.94 -2.75
C GLY A 17 3.78 -4.50 -3.76
N ALA A 18 4.82 -5.31 -3.99
CA ALA A 18 5.80 -5.08 -5.05
C ALA A 18 5.14 -5.24 -6.43
N GLU A 19 5.74 -4.63 -7.45
CA GLU A 19 5.38 -4.77 -8.85
C GLU A 19 5.60 -6.21 -9.32
N ILE A 20 4.76 -6.72 -10.23
CA ILE A 20 4.82 -8.11 -10.72
C ILE A 20 6.19 -8.40 -11.32
N PHE A 21 6.64 -7.55 -12.23
CA PHE A 21 7.96 -7.67 -12.86
C PHE A 21 9.10 -7.80 -11.85
N ARG A 22 9.06 -7.01 -10.76
CA ARG A 22 10.09 -7.09 -9.70
C ARG A 22 10.05 -8.39 -8.93
N VAL A 23 8.88 -8.98 -8.75
CA VAL A 23 8.75 -10.28 -8.09
C VAL A 23 9.40 -11.35 -8.96
N GLU A 24 9.06 -11.39 -10.26
CA GLU A 24 9.62 -12.34 -11.22
C GLU A 24 11.14 -12.19 -11.36
N GLU A 25 11.62 -10.97 -11.56
CA GLU A 25 13.05 -10.65 -11.63
C GLU A 25 13.80 -11.13 -10.38
N THR A 26 13.24 -10.89 -9.19
CA THR A 26 13.90 -11.28 -7.94
C THR A 26 13.93 -12.79 -7.74
N ILE A 27 12.83 -13.50 -8.09
CA ILE A 27 12.79 -14.96 -8.06
C ILE A 27 13.87 -15.54 -8.98
N ASN A 28 13.93 -15.07 -10.24
CA ASN A 28 14.91 -15.52 -11.22
C ASN A 28 16.34 -15.22 -10.79
N ARG A 29 16.61 -14.00 -10.30
CA ARG A 29 17.93 -13.61 -9.81
C ARG A 29 18.44 -14.53 -8.70
N ILE A 30 17.60 -14.85 -7.71
CA ILE A 30 17.95 -15.73 -6.61
C ILE A 30 18.15 -17.18 -7.10
N ALA A 31 17.27 -17.67 -7.99
CA ALA A 31 17.38 -19.00 -8.55
C ALA A 31 18.70 -19.17 -9.33
N HIS A 32 19.02 -18.24 -10.22
CA HIS A 32 20.28 -18.25 -11.00
C HIS A 32 21.51 -18.13 -10.11
N ALA A 33 21.49 -17.28 -9.07
CA ALA A 33 22.60 -17.14 -8.12
C ALA A 33 22.95 -18.47 -7.42
N TYR A 34 21.97 -19.35 -7.26
CA TYR A 34 22.15 -20.68 -6.68
C TYR A 34 22.24 -21.82 -7.71
N GLY A 35 22.48 -21.49 -8.98
CA GLY A 35 22.75 -22.47 -10.04
C GLY A 35 21.49 -23.18 -10.57
N ILE A 36 20.32 -22.55 -10.47
CA ILE A 36 19.09 -23.05 -11.09
C ILE A 36 18.83 -22.22 -12.35
N ASP A 37 19.23 -22.77 -13.51
CA ASP A 37 19.16 -22.07 -14.79
C ASP A 37 17.75 -22.07 -15.40
N SER A 38 16.96 -23.09 -15.12
CA SER A 38 15.58 -23.22 -15.60
C SER A 38 14.61 -22.96 -14.45
N CYS A 39 14.21 -21.70 -14.30
CA CYS A 39 13.25 -21.24 -13.30
C CYS A 39 12.28 -20.27 -13.97
N ASP A 40 11.03 -20.65 -14.10
CA ASP A 40 10.00 -19.86 -14.77
C ASP A 40 8.90 -19.47 -13.76
N PRO A 41 8.99 -18.28 -13.16
CA PRO A 41 7.93 -17.72 -12.34
C PRO A 41 6.83 -17.13 -13.23
N PHE A 42 5.57 -17.45 -12.94
CA PHE A 42 4.40 -16.77 -13.47
C PHE A 42 3.64 -16.14 -12.30
N VAL A 43 3.70 -14.81 -12.20
CA VAL A 43 3.21 -14.07 -11.05
C VAL A 43 1.89 -13.37 -11.38
N LEU A 44 0.93 -13.47 -10.46
CA LEU A 44 -0.35 -12.79 -10.49
C LEU A 44 -0.48 -11.89 -9.25
N SER A 45 -1.47 -11.00 -9.23
CA SER A 45 -1.72 -10.10 -8.09
C SER A 45 -2.00 -10.82 -6.76
N SER A 46 -2.49 -12.06 -6.80
CA SER A 46 -2.88 -12.86 -5.61
C SER A 46 -2.09 -14.14 -5.42
N GLY A 47 -0.98 -14.32 -6.14
CA GLY A 47 -0.16 -15.52 -6.02
C GLY A 47 0.76 -15.72 -7.21
N PHE A 48 1.53 -16.80 -7.18
CA PHE A 48 2.39 -17.16 -8.30
C PHE A 48 2.50 -18.67 -8.48
N PHE A 49 2.86 -19.05 -9.69
CA PHE A 49 3.30 -20.39 -10.07
C PHE A 49 4.79 -20.31 -10.30
N LEU A 50 5.52 -21.28 -9.79
CA LEU A 50 6.95 -21.40 -9.99
C LEU A 50 7.25 -22.79 -10.52
N THR A 51 7.78 -22.88 -11.71
CA THR A 51 8.29 -24.12 -12.28
C THR A 51 9.81 -24.07 -12.35
N ALA A 52 10.45 -25.16 -12.00
CA ALA A 52 11.89 -25.30 -12.13
C ALA A 52 12.21 -26.71 -12.61
N ASP A 53 13.12 -26.77 -13.59
CA ASP A 53 13.65 -28.02 -14.09
C ASP A 53 14.94 -28.34 -13.32
N SER A 54 15.00 -29.56 -12.80
CA SER A 54 16.23 -30.08 -12.20
C SER A 54 16.81 -31.11 -13.16
N ASN A 55 18.12 -31.05 -13.38
CA ASN A 55 18.89 -32.01 -14.19
C ASN A 55 18.67 -33.49 -13.83
N SER A 56 17.74 -33.81 -12.93
CA SER A 56 17.42 -35.15 -12.39
C SER A 56 16.00 -35.60 -12.71
N ASP A 57 15.44 -35.37 -13.90
CA ASP A 57 14.07 -35.80 -14.31
C ASP A 57 12.92 -35.39 -13.36
N GLN A 58 13.14 -34.45 -12.47
CA GLN A 58 12.12 -33.97 -11.54
C GLN A 58 11.75 -32.52 -11.82
N ASN A 59 10.59 -32.30 -12.38
CA ASN A 59 10.00 -30.98 -12.53
C ASN A 59 9.29 -30.61 -11.22
N PHE A 60 9.67 -29.50 -10.64
CA PHE A 60 9.01 -28.92 -9.47
C PHE A 60 8.01 -27.86 -9.93
N ALA A 61 6.78 -27.96 -9.47
CA ALA A 61 5.78 -26.93 -9.66
C ALA A 61 5.24 -26.48 -8.29
N TRP A 62 5.36 -25.19 -8.02
CA TRP A 62 4.85 -24.59 -6.79
C TRP A 62 3.74 -23.61 -7.11
N VAL A 63 2.67 -23.70 -6.32
CA VAL A 63 1.55 -22.76 -6.37
C VAL A 63 1.46 -22.08 -5.00
N ARG A 64 1.48 -20.76 -5.01
CA ARG A 64 1.32 -19.95 -3.79
C ARG A 64 0.14 -19.01 -3.96
N HIS A 65 -0.78 -19.06 -3.01
CA HIS A 65 -1.84 -18.06 -2.87
C HIS A 65 -1.42 -17.05 -1.79
N ILE A 66 -1.40 -15.78 -2.15
CA ILE A 66 -0.96 -14.68 -1.29
C ILE A 66 -2.06 -13.63 -1.28
N PRO A 67 -2.77 -13.44 -0.16
CA PRO A 67 -3.80 -12.42 -0.07
C PRO A 67 -3.19 -11.02 -0.21
N LEU A 68 -3.89 -10.16 -0.92
CA LEU A 68 -3.53 -8.73 -1.02
C LEU A 68 -3.47 -8.13 0.40
N SER A 69 -2.34 -7.56 0.75
CA SER A 69 -2.12 -6.92 2.04
C SER A 69 -1.69 -5.45 1.87
N ALA A 70 -1.59 -4.74 2.99
CA ALA A 70 -1.12 -3.36 2.96
C ALA A 70 0.33 -3.29 2.46
N THR A 71 0.64 -2.29 1.65
CA THR A 71 1.98 -2.07 1.09
C THR A 71 3.03 -1.89 2.18
N ARG A 72 4.11 -2.66 2.11
CA ARG A 72 5.24 -2.69 3.05
C ARG A 72 6.56 -2.44 2.30
N LEU A 73 6.81 -1.18 1.91
CA LEU A 73 8.02 -0.79 1.16
C LEU A 73 9.33 -1.10 1.89
N ASP A 74 9.30 -1.12 3.23
CA ASP A 74 10.44 -1.54 4.05
C ASP A 74 10.86 -2.98 3.78
N ARG A 75 9.89 -3.91 3.67
CA ARG A 75 10.15 -5.31 3.31
C ARG A 75 10.61 -5.44 1.86
N VAL A 76 9.97 -4.72 0.94
CA VAL A 76 10.37 -4.71 -0.47
C VAL A 76 11.83 -4.30 -0.62
N THR A 77 12.24 -3.21 0.04
CA THR A 77 13.62 -2.73 0.01
C THR A 77 14.58 -3.77 0.61
N ALA A 78 14.23 -4.39 1.75
CA ALA A 78 15.08 -5.38 2.40
C ALA A 78 15.28 -6.64 1.55
N VAL A 79 14.21 -7.15 0.90
CA VAL A 79 14.32 -8.31 0.00
C VAL A 79 15.14 -7.96 -1.25
N ASN A 80 14.94 -6.79 -1.85
CA ASN A 80 15.73 -6.35 -3.00
C ASN A 80 17.21 -6.22 -2.65
N GLN A 81 17.55 -5.69 -1.47
CA GLN A 81 18.93 -5.62 -1.02
C GLN A 81 19.52 -7.02 -0.82
N LEU A 82 18.79 -7.90 -0.14
CA LEU A 82 19.23 -9.27 0.10
C LEU A 82 19.42 -10.05 -1.21
N SER A 83 18.54 -9.87 -2.20
CA SER A 83 18.68 -10.55 -3.50
C SER A 83 19.97 -10.18 -4.25
N ARG A 84 20.39 -8.91 -4.16
CA ARG A 84 21.67 -8.46 -4.71
C ARG A 84 22.87 -9.04 -3.94
N GLU A 85 22.78 -9.10 -2.64
CA GLU A 85 23.82 -9.70 -1.80
C GLU A 85 23.98 -11.21 -2.07
N ILE A 86 22.86 -11.91 -2.35
CA ILE A 86 22.85 -13.31 -2.80
C ILE A 86 23.54 -13.45 -4.16
N GLU A 87 23.22 -12.57 -5.12
CA GLU A 87 23.84 -12.55 -6.44
C GLU A 87 25.37 -12.39 -6.38
N HIS A 88 25.86 -11.62 -5.40
CA HIS A 88 27.30 -11.48 -5.13
C HIS A 88 27.92 -12.64 -4.32
N GLY A 89 27.15 -13.65 -3.98
CA GLY A 89 27.63 -14.85 -3.29
C GLY A 89 27.88 -14.67 -1.79
N PHE A 90 27.29 -13.66 -1.14
CA PHE A 90 27.57 -13.39 0.28
C PHE A 90 26.87 -14.35 1.23
N TYR A 91 25.86 -15.10 0.79
CA TYR A 91 25.07 -15.97 1.65
C TYR A 91 24.87 -17.35 1.04
N THR A 92 24.95 -18.37 1.89
CA THR A 92 24.48 -19.71 1.58
C THR A 92 22.93 -19.72 1.49
N PRO A 93 22.32 -20.71 0.82
CA PRO A 93 20.85 -20.81 0.77
C PRO A 93 20.19 -20.86 2.15
N GLU A 94 20.83 -21.48 3.14
CA GLU A 94 20.34 -21.60 4.51
C GLU A 94 20.33 -20.24 5.21
N GLU A 95 21.42 -19.48 5.11
CA GLU A 95 21.55 -18.13 5.69
C GLU A 95 20.58 -17.16 5.04
N ALA A 96 20.46 -17.20 3.71
CA ALA A 96 19.51 -16.37 2.97
C ALA A 96 18.06 -16.66 3.38
N TYR A 97 17.71 -17.94 3.57
CA TYR A 97 16.38 -18.33 4.02
C TYR A 97 16.07 -17.78 5.42
N GLN A 98 17.01 -17.84 6.35
CA GLN A 98 16.86 -17.26 7.69
C GLN A 98 16.66 -15.75 7.63
N LYS A 99 17.47 -15.04 6.84
CA LYS A 99 17.31 -13.58 6.63
C LYS A 99 15.94 -13.22 6.05
N LEU A 100 15.43 -13.98 5.09
CA LEU A 100 14.09 -13.77 4.56
C LEU A 100 13.02 -13.99 5.62
N GLN A 101 13.15 -14.99 6.48
CA GLN A 101 12.23 -15.17 7.61
C GLN A 101 12.25 -13.98 8.57
N ASP A 102 13.43 -13.40 8.83
CA ASP A 102 13.55 -12.21 9.68
C ASP A 102 12.89 -10.99 9.01
N ILE A 103 13.07 -10.82 7.69
CA ILE A 103 12.38 -9.78 6.92
C ILE A 103 10.85 -9.99 6.96
N GLN A 104 10.38 -11.22 6.84
CA GLN A 104 8.96 -11.55 6.93
C GLN A 104 8.36 -11.20 8.30
N LYS A 105 9.13 -11.33 9.37
CA LYS A 105 8.72 -11.02 10.75
C LYS A 105 8.94 -9.56 11.13
N MET A 106 9.51 -8.73 10.24
CA MET A 106 9.72 -7.30 10.54
C MET A 106 8.44 -6.65 11.06
N PRO A 107 8.46 -6.01 12.23
CA PRO A 107 7.30 -5.32 12.78
C PRO A 107 6.92 -4.13 11.90
N ALA A 108 5.65 -3.74 11.94
CA ALA A 108 5.23 -2.47 11.33
C ALA A 108 5.95 -1.29 12.01
N LYS A 109 6.10 -0.18 11.30
CA LYS A 109 6.63 1.06 11.88
C LYS A 109 5.84 1.43 13.13
N ARG A 110 6.51 2.09 14.10
CA ARG A 110 5.87 2.53 15.35
C ARG A 110 4.63 3.38 15.02
N ASN A 111 3.54 3.14 15.74
CA ASN A 111 2.26 3.85 15.53
C ASN A 111 2.44 5.38 15.56
N LEU A 112 3.29 5.90 16.43
CA LEU A 112 3.58 7.33 16.50
C LEU A 112 4.16 7.87 15.19
N CYS A 113 5.10 7.14 14.57
CA CYS A 113 5.67 7.55 13.28
C CYS A 113 4.61 7.57 12.17
N GLN A 114 3.68 6.61 12.18
CA GLN A 114 2.61 6.54 11.20
C GLN A 114 1.61 7.69 11.38
N ILE A 115 1.25 8.01 12.64
CA ILE A 115 0.37 9.13 12.97
C ILE A 115 1.00 10.44 12.50
N LEU A 116 2.28 10.69 12.86
CA LEU A 116 2.99 11.90 12.46
C LEU A 116 3.13 12.00 10.93
N ALA A 117 3.47 10.90 10.26
CA ALA A 117 3.57 10.87 8.79
C ALA A 117 2.23 11.18 8.12
N SER A 118 1.11 10.68 8.66
CA SER A 118 -0.24 11.00 8.19
C SER A 118 -0.53 12.50 8.32
N GLY A 119 -0.27 13.11 9.48
CA GLY A 119 -0.47 14.54 9.68
C GLY A 119 0.42 15.39 8.76
N VAL A 120 1.73 15.10 8.69
CA VAL A 120 2.66 15.83 7.82
C VAL A 120 2.23 15.69 6.34
N GLY A 121 1.90 14.49 5.90
CA GLY A 121 1.39 14.25 4.55
C GLY A 121 0.15 15.09 4.26
N SER A 122 -0.84 15.06 5.15
CA SER A 122 -2.08 15.83 4.99
C SER A 122 -1.83 17.33 4.88
N GLY A 123 -0.99 17.90 5.74
CA GLY A 123 -0.64 19.32 5.69
C GLY A 123 0.13 19.72 4.42
N CYS A 124 1.12 18.90 4.02
CA CYS A 124 1.89 19.16 2.80
C CYS A 124 1.02 19.09 1.55
N PHE A 125 0.11 18.12 1.45
CA PHE A 125 -0.78 18.01 0.31
C PHE A 125 -1.85 19.12 0.30
N CYS A 126 -2.35 19.55 1.46
CA CYS A 126 -3.22 20.73 1.54
C CYS A 126 -2.53 21.96 0.93
N TYR A 127 -1.25 22.21 1.27
CA TYR A 127 -0.46 23.28 0.68
C TYR A 127 -0.30 23.12 -0.84
N LEU A 128 -0.02 21.90 -1.29
CA LEU A 128 0.17 21.58 -2.71
C LEU A 128 -1.08 21.86 -3.54
N PHE A 129 -2.26 21.66 -2.96
CA PHE A 129 -3.55 21.93 -3.61
C PHE A 129 -4.03 23.37 -3.45
N GLY A 130 -3.24 24.26 -2.85
CA GLY A 130 -3.51 25.69 -2.79
C GLY A 130 -4.07 26.19 -1.47
N GLY A 131 -4.10 25.34 -0.42
CA GLY A 131 -4.45 25.76 0.94
C GLY A 131 -3.41 26.71 1.54
N ASP A 132 -3.88 27.63 2.36
CA ASP A 132 -3.02 28.56 3.08
C ASP A 132 -2.35 27.90 4.32
N PRO A 133 -1.42 28.58 5.03
CA PRO A 133 -0.76 27.98 6.20
C PRO A 133 -1.72 27.57 7.34
N VAL A 134 -2.88 28.25 7.47
CA VAL A 134 -3.87 27.91 8.48
C VAL A 134 -4.59 26.62 8.07
N ASP A 135 -5.00 26.53 6.80
CA ASP A 135 -5.60 25.31 6.21
C ASP A 135 -4.67 24.10 6.35
N CYS A 136 -3.36 24.30 6.13
CA CYS A 136 -2.35 23.25 6.29
C CYS A 136 -2.26 22.73 7.73
N ILE A 137 -2.36 23.61 8.71
CA ILE A 137 -2.38 23.22 10.14
C ILE A 137 -3.65 22.42 10.44
N VAL A 138 -4.78 22.85 9.92
CA VAL A 138 -6.05 22.13 10.10
C VAL A 138 -5.99 20.75 9.46
N ALA A 139 -5.51 20.67 8.22
CA ALA A 139 -5.33 19.40 7.52
C ALA A 139 -4.33 18.48 8.24
N PHE A 140 -3.24 19.03 8.79
CA PHE A 140 -2.29 18.29 9.61
C PHE A 140 -2.98 17.66 10.84
N ILE A 141 -3.77 18.43 11.57
CA ILE A 141 -4.50 17.94 12.76
C ILE A 141 -5.51 16.88 12.36
N ALA A 142 -6.29 17.12 11.30
CA ALA A 142 -7.27 16.17 10.78
C ALA A 142 -6.61 14.85 10.37
N GLY A 143 -5.46 14.90 9.67
CA GLY A 143 -4.68 13.72 9.30
C GLY A 143 -4.11 12.94 10.48
N LEU A 144 -3.66 13.63 11.56
CA LEU A 144 -3.27 12.97 12.82
C LEU A 144 -4.45 12.20 13.41
N LEU A 145 -5.59 12.86 13.54
CA LEU A 145 -6.81 12.29 14.14
C LEU A 145 -7.35 11.14 13.31
N LEU A 146 -7.30 11.23 11.98
CA LEU A 146 -7.66 10.14 11.08
C LEU A 146 -6.85 8.89 11.37
N TYR A 147 -5.53 9.02 11.49
CA TYR A 147 -4.70 7.84 11.71
C TYR A 147 -4.87 7.25 13.10
N VAL A 148 -5.08 8.09 14.12
CA VAL A 148 -5.48 7.64 15.47
C VAL A 148 -6.81 6.88 15.41
N TYR A 149 -7.81 7.38 14.66
CA TYR A 149 -9.08 6.70 14.45
C TYR A 149 -8.87 5.31 13.83
N LEU A 150 -8.08 5.20 12.76
CA LEU A 150 -7.79 3.93 12.11
C LEU A 150 -7.12 2.92 13.05
N LEU A 151 -6.16 3.36 13.84
CA LEU A 151 -5.42 2.50 14.78
C LEU A 151 -6.22 2.10 16.02
N CYS A 152 -7.04 2.99 16.56
CA CYS A 152 -7.72 2.79 17.85
C CYS A 152 -9.14 2.26 17.70
N VAL A 153 -9.89 2.76 16.71
CA VAL A 153 -11.32 2.45 16.54
C VAL A 153 -11.52 1.32 15.56
N VAL A 154 -10.93 1.42 14.36
CA VAL A 154 -11.13 0.43 13.32
C VAL A 154 -10.44 -0.90 13.66
N LYS A 155 -9.19 -0.86 14.14
CA LYS A 155 -8.41 -2.04 14.57
C LYS A 155 -8.46 -3.24 13.63
N GLY A 156 -8.68 -3.03 12.34
CA GLY A 156 -8.82 -4.12 11.37
C GLY A 156 -10.10 -4.97 11.49
N GLN A 157 -11.09 -4.54 12.26
CA GLN A 157 -12.37 -5.26 12.42
C GLN A 157 -13.36 -5.01 11.27
N LEU A 158 -13.16 -3.93 10.51
CA LEU A 158 -14.00 -3.58 9.39
C LEU A 158 -13.39 -4.08 8.08
N SER A 159 -14.24 -4.34 7.09
CA SER A 159 -13.78 -4.59 5.72
C SER A 159 -13.03 -3.36 5.18
N LYS A 160 -12.17 -3.57 4.18
CA LYS A 160 -11.41 -2.49 3.54
C LYS A 160 -12.32 -1.34 3.06
N ILE A 161 -13.46 -1.68 2.44
CA ILE A 161 -14.44 -0.71 1.96
C ILE A 161 -15.04 0.09 3.13
N ALA A 162 -15.52 -0.60 4.17
CA ALA A 162 -16.12 0.05 5.34
C ALA A 162 -15.11 0.95 6.08
N THR A 163 -13.85 0.53 6.16
CA THR A 163 -12.77 1.33 6.73
C THR A 163 -12.57 2.64 5.97
N ASN A 164 -12.56 2.60 4.64
CA ASN A 164 -12.36 3.81 3.82
C ASN A 164 -13.58 4.74 3.84
N ILE A 165 -14.81 4.19 3.82
CA ILE A 165 -16.03 4.99 3.98
C ILE A 165 -16.01 5.70 5.34
N SER A 166 -15.82 4.95 6.42
CA SER A 166 -15.83 5.51 7.78
C SER A 166 -14.67 6.48 8.04
N GLY A 167 -13.49 6.19 7.47
CA GLY A 167 -12.33 7.08 7.54
C GLY A 167 -12.57 8.40 6.79
N GLY A 168 -13.13 8.33 5.57
CA GLY A 168 -13.53 9.51 4.79
C GLY A 168 -14.59 10.33 5.50
N MET A 169 -15.61 9.68 6.08
CA MET A 169 -16.62 10.37 6.92
C MET A 169 -15.98 11.06 8.12
N PHE A 170 -15.15 10.34 8.87
CA PHE A 170 -14.53 10.84 10.08
C PHE A 170 -13.67 12.08 9.82
N VAL A 171 -12.75 11.99 8.84
CA VAL A 171 -11.83 13.09 8.54
C VAL A 171 -12.56 14.31 7.98
N THR A 172 -13.57 14.10 7.12
CA THR A 172 -14.38 15.20 6.58
C THR A 172 -15.20 15.87 7.67
N PHE A 173 -15.79 15.09 8.60
CA PHE A 173 -16.51 15.63 9.74
C PHE A 173 -15.61 16.52 10.61
N ILE A 174 -14.38 16.07 10.91
CA ILE A 174 -13.40 16.86 11.68
C ILE A 174 -13.02 18.13 10.92
N ALA A 175 -12.76 18.05 9.62
CA ALA A 175 -12.43 19.22 8.80
C ALA A 175 -13.56 20.25 8.81
N VAL A 176 -14.81 19.83 8.59
CA VAL A 176 -16.00 20.70 8.66
C VAL A 176 -16.16 21.32 10.04
N LEU A 177 -15.98 20.53 11.11
CA LEU A 177 -16.11 21.03 12.47
C LEU A 177 -15.10 22.15 12.78
N ILE A 178 -13.83 21.94 12.42
CA ILE A 178 -12.76 22.93 12.65
C ILE A 178 -13.01 24.19 11.78
N TYR A 179 -13.43 23.99 10.53
CA TYR A 179 -13.79 25.09 9.63
C TYR A 179 -14.95 25.95 10.20
N GLN A 180 -15.98 25.32 10.77
CA GLN A 180 -17.11 26.02 11.42
C GLN A 180 -16.71 26.82 12.67
N LEU A 181 -15.62 26.42 13.33
CA LEU A 181 -15.04 27.19 14.43
C LEU A 181 -14.25 28.43 13.96
N GLY A 182 -14.26 28.72 12.65
CA GLY A 182 -13.53 29.85 12.06
C GLY A 182 -12.04 29.60 11.87
N LEU A 183 -11.61 28.36 11.94
CA LEU A 183 -10.24 27.95 11.69
C LEU A 183 -10.14 27.34 10.29
N GLY A 184 -9.40 27.99 9.40
CA GLY A 184 -9.26 27.62 7.98
C GLY A 184 -10.14 28.48 7.06
N HIS A 185 -9.68 28.65 5.84
CA HIS A 185 -10.30 29.53 4.84
C HIS A 185 -10.85 28.73 3.64
N HIS A 186 -10.22 27.60 3.31
CA HIS A 186 -10.53 26.81 2.11
C HIS A 186 -10.88 25.36 2.54
N LEU A 187 -12.18 25.11 2.78
CA LEU A 187 -12.65 23.80 3.25
C LEU A 187 -12.32 22.66 2.28
N SER A 188 -12.39 22.92 0.96
CA SER A 188 -12.06 21.94 -0.08
C SER A 188 -10.62 21.45 0.04
N GLU A 189 -9.66 22.35 0.17
CA GLU A 189 -8.24 22.06 0.26
C GLU A 189 -7.88 21.33 1.57
N ILE A 190 -8.56 21.71 2.67
CA ILE A 190 -8.46 21.02 3.96
C ILE A 190 -8.94 19.56 3.81
N ILE A 191 -10.11 19.33 3.21
CA ILE A 191 -10.65 17.99 3.04
C ILE A 191 -9.75 17.15 2.13
N ILE A 192 -9.37 17.70 0.95
CA ILE A 192 -8.50 17.02 -0.01
C ILE A 192 -7.18 16.62 0.65
N GLY A 193 -6.51 17.55 1.34
CA GLY A 193 -5.26 17.27 2.05
C GLY A 193 -5.45 16.19 3.13
N SER A 194 -6.53 16.26 3.88
CA SER A 194 -6.78 15.38 5.02
C SER A 194 -7.10 13.94 4.63
N ILE A 195 -7.67 13.67 3.44
CA ILE A 195 -7.98 12.31 2.96
C ILE A 195 -6.79 11.60 2.33
N ILE A 196 -5.69 12.29 2.03
CA ILE A 196 -4.51 11.73 1.36
C ILE A 196 -3.99 10.43 1.98
N PRO A 197 -3.94 10.26 3.31
CA PRO A 197 -3.49 9.02 3.92
C PRO A 197 -4.34 7.79 3.57
N LEU A 198 -5.59 7.98 3.11
CA LEU A 198 -6.48 6.91 2.66
C LEU A 198 -6.32 6.60 1.17
N VAL A 199 -5.79 7.54 0.39
CA VAL A 199 -5.71 7.43 -1.08
C VAL A 199 -4.78 6.28 -1.48
N PRO A 200 -5.23 5.35 -2.34
CA PRO A 200 -4.48 4.16 -2.72
C PRO A 200 -3.42 4.46 -3.80
N GLY A 201 -2.56 5.47 -3.58
CA GLY A 201 -1.61 5.96 -4.58
C GLY A 201 -0.64 4.89 -5.10
N VAL A 202 -0.04 4.09 -4.19
CA VAL A 202 0.90 3.03 -4.57
C VAL A 202 0.21 1.93 -5.36
N ALA A 203 -1.00 1.52 -4.96
CA ALA A 203 -1.75 0.50 -5.69
C ALA A 203 -2.12 0.99 -7.10
N PHE A 204 -2.50 2.27 -7.24
CA PHE A 204 -2.84 2.89 -8.50
C PHE A 204 -1.63 2.97 -9.43
N THR A 205 -0.49 3.48 -8.96
CA THR A 205 0.74 3.60 -9.77
C THR A 205 1.30 2.25 -10.18
N ASN A 206 1.29 1.25 -9.27
CA ASN A 206 1.72 -0.10 -9.60
C ASN A 206 0.77 -0.77 -10.60
N GLY A 207 -0.56 -0.53 -10.49
CA GLY A 207 -1.52 -1.06 -11.46
C GLY A 207 -1.31 -0.50 -12.86
N ILE A 208 -1.02 0.81 -13.00
CA ILE A 208 -0.66 1.42 -14.29
C ILE A 208 0.62 0.81 -14.84
N ARG A 209 1.61 0.60 -13.98
CA ARG A 209 2.91 0.06 -14.41
C ARG A 209 2.78 -1.39 -14.85
N ASP A 210 2.08 -2.24 -14.08
CA ASP A 210 1.83 -3.62 -14.47
C ASP A 210 1.13 -3.69 -15.86
N ILE A 211 0.16 -2.80 -16.14
CA ILE A 211 -0.47 -2.69 -17.47
C ILE A 211 0.55 -2.28 -18.55
N ALA A 212 1.41 -1.31 -18.25
CA ALA A 212 2.43 -0.85 -19.20
C ALA A 212 3.47 -1.94 -19.51
N ASP A 213 3.78 -2.78 -18.52
CA ASP A 213 4.66 -3.94 -18.65
C ASP A 213 3.94 -5.18 -19.26
N GLN A 214 2.68 -5.03 -19.74
CA GLN A 214 1.81 -6.04 -20.36
C GLN A 214 1.20 -7.07 -19.39
N ASP A 215 1.35 -6.90 -18.11
CA ASP A 215 0.69 -7.69 -17.06
C ASP A 215 -0.75 -7.23 -16.83
N TYR A 216 -1.57 -7.31 -17.88
CA TYR A 216 -2.93 -6.76 -17.90
C TYR A 216 -3.83 -7.30 -16.79
N ILE A 217 -3.75 -8.60 -16.47
CA ILE A 217 -4.61 -9.22 -15.45
C ILE A 217 -4.26 -8.65 -14.07
N ALA A 218 -2.99 -8.65 -13.71
CA ALA A 218 -2.54 -8.14 -12.41
C ALA A 218 -2.80 -6.63 -12.30
N GLY A 219 -2.48 -5.86 -13.34
CA GLY A 219 -2.72 -4.44 -13.41
C GLY A 219 -4.20 -4.09 -13.31
N ALA A 220 -5.08 -4.79 -14.03
CA ALA A 220 -6.53 -4.57 -13.97
C ALA A 220 -7.09 -4.84 -12.55
N VAL A 221 -6.67 -5.92 -11.89
CA VAL A 221 -7.10 -6.23 -10.52
C VAL A 221 -6.66 -5.15 -9.54
N ARG A 222 -5.41 -4.66 -9.63
CA ARG A 222 -4.92 -3.56 -8.78
C ARG A 222 -5.62 -2.24 -9.04
N MET A 223 -5.90 -1.92 -10.31
CA MET A 223 -6.67 -0.73 -10.69
C MET A 223 -8.09 -0.78 -10.14
N LEU A 224 -8.76 -1.93 -10.28
CA LEU A 224 -10.11 -2.13 -9.73
C LEU A 224 -10.12 -1.95 -8.20
N ASP A 225 -9.15 -2.54 -7.50
CA ASP A 225 -9.02 -2.37 -6.04
C ASP A 225 -8.80 -0.89 -5.66
N ALA A 226 -7.93 -0.17 -6.37
CA ALA A 226 -7.70 1.24 -6.14
C ALA A 226 -8.94 2.10 -6.42
N LEU A 227 -9.69 1.81 -7.48
CA LEU A 227 -10.95 2.49 -7.80
C LEU A 227 -12.00 2.25 -6.70
N LEU A 228 -12.17 1.00 -6.23
CA LEU A 228 -13.11 0.68 -5.15
C LEU A 228 -12.77 1.44 -3.86
N VAL A 229 -11.48 1.56 -3.51
CA VAL A 229 -11.04 2.37 -2.38
C VAL A 229 -11.37 3.84 -2.59
N THR A 230 -11.07 4.40 -3.76
CA THR A 230 -11.35 5.81 -4.07
C THR A 230 -12.86 6.11 -4.02
N PHE A 231 -13.69 5.24 -4.58
CA PHE A 231 -15.16 5.35 -4.46
C PHE A 231 -15.62 5.30 -3.00
N SER A 232 -15.03 4.42 -2.20
CA SER A 232 -15.37 4.32 -0.78
C SER A 232 -15.06 5.60 -0.02
N ILE A 233 -13.89 6.21 -0.28
CA ILE A 233 -13.51 7.50 0.31
C ILE A 233 -14.48 8.59 -0.15
N ALA A 234 -14.76 8.67 -1.45
CA ALA A 234 -15.68 9.66 -2.01
C ALA A 234 -17.11 9.55 -1.42
N MET A 235 -17.60 8.31 -1.21
CA MET A 235 -18.87 8.08 -0.51
C MET A 235 -18.84 8.63 0.91
N GLY A 236 -17.75 8.37 1.66
CA GLY A 236 -17.62 8.87 3.02
C GLY A 236 -17.62 10.39 3.09
N VAL A 237 -16.83 11.05 2.25
CA VAL A 237 -16.80 12.51 2.11
C VAL A 237 -18.17 13.06 1.70
N GLY A 238 -18.77 12.48 0.67
CA GLY A 238 -20.05 12.94 0.12
C GLY A 238 -21.20 12.87 1.13
N LEU A 239 -21.27 11.80 1.93
CA LEU A 239 -22.29 11.66 2.97
C LEU A 239 -22.21 12.79 4.02
N VAL A 240 -21.00 13.15 4.45
CA VAL A 240 -20.80 14.25 5.40
C VAL A 240 -21.13 15.60 4.76
N MET A 241 -20.70 15.82 3.51
CA MET A 241 -20.96 17.09 2.80
C MET A 241 -22.43 17.30 2.51
N ILE A 242 -23.17 16.25 2.13
CA ILE A 242 -24.64 16.31 1.96
C ILE A 242 -25.32 16.66 3.31
N GLY A 243 -24.90 15.99 4.38
CA GLY A 243 -25.40 16.30 5.72
C GLY A 243 -25.11 17.75 6.11
N TYR A 244 -23.89 18.20 5.91
CA TYR A 244 -23.48 19.58 6.19
C TYR A 244 -24.34 20.61 5.42
N HIS A 245 -24.53 20.40 4.12
CA HIS A 245 -25.37 21.28 3.33
C HIS A 245 -26.84 21.30 3.80
N HIS A 246 -27.38 20.16 4.18
CA HIS A 246 -28.77 20.05 4.62
C HIS A 246 -29.02 20.77 5.98
N PHE A 247 -28.07 20.67 6.92
CA PHE A 247 -28.23 21.20 8.28
C PHE A 247 -27.76 22.65 8.43
N VAL A 248 -26.74 23.08 7.70
CA VAL A 248 -26.12 24.41 7.85
C VAL A 248 -26.50 25.36 6.73
N GLY A 249 -27.06 24.86 5.61
CA GLY A 249 -27.54 25.67 4.50
C GLY A 249 -26.41 26.33 3.68
N GLY A 250 -25.16 25.87 3.83
CA GLY A 250 -24.01 26.37 3.06
C GLY A 250 -24.01 25.85 1.62
N ALA A 251 -23.40 26.59 0.70
CA ALA A 251 -23.10 26.08 -0.64
C ALA A 251 -22.21 24.84 -0.54
N ILE A 252 -22.47 23.82 -1.38
CA ILE A 252 -21.73 22.53 -1.32
C ILE A 252 -20.26 22.74 -1.67
N LEU A 253 -19.94 23.74 -2.48
CA LEU A 253 -18.58 24.25 -2.81
C LEU A 253 -18.77 25.64 -3.47
N PRO A 254 -17.86 26.58 -3.34
CA PRO A 254 -17.86 27.81 -4.13
C PRO A 254 -17.57 27.50 -5.60
#